data_467725a7f8b62a0f288cef00828c7381
#
_entry.id   467725a7f8b62a0f288cef00828c7381
#
_cell.length_a   1.000
_cell.length_b   1.000
_cell.length_c   1.000
_cell.angle_alpha   90.00
_cell.angle_beta   90.00
_cell.angle_gamma   90.00
#
_symmetry.space_group_name_H-M   'P 1'
#
loop_
_entity.id
_entity.type
_entity.pdbx_description
1 polymer ?
#
loop_
_entity_poly.entity_id
_entity_poly.type
_entity_poly.pdbx_seq_one_letter_code
_entity_poly.pdbx_strand_id
1 'polypeptide(L)'
;MTPVLLGLPFLSILLCLLVIRLGVKDAPDGGRKTQKAPVPTAGGIAIFATLAVGLFLTGDLPNLPGNGLPALMLFVLSSVIIGFFDDTVGLNPKLKLVLLALFSLLAAIYGPRLGHFHLPFGPGEGYGLPVWFSVAGVALWLFVLANATNFMDGANGLAMGSAMLMLAAFAILLSWLAIQDPGTGVEMAMSHITAMAAAATLGFLVWNQSGRLFAGDTGSLGVGALLGAAGLVVACRLTVWEPVVLTLPFLVDVFMTLLWRARAGRNLFDAHRDHAYQLFLRAGWSHGHVAALWAGMTLVCGAGLLGLGPLWGAQVIFVLLALGIGLWTWQRVTLGRKLAADGC
;
A
#
# COMPACT_ATOMS: atom_id res chain seq x y z
N MET A 1 10.31 -3.46 22.72
CA MET A 1 9.78 -2.88 21.47
C MET A 1 9.65 -1.35 21.48
N THR A 2 9.01 -0.73 22.48
CA THR A 2 8.76 0.73 22.50
C THR A 2 9.99 1.62 22.24
N PRO A 3 11.18 1.42 22.88
CA PRO A 3 12.34 2.26 22.60
C PRO A 3 12.84 2.15 21.15
N VAL A 4 12.77 0.95 20.57
CA VAL A 4 13.15 0.73 19.16
C VAL A 4 12.21 1.50 18.24
N LEU A 5 10.89 1.38 18.44
CA LEU A 5 9.90 2.10 17.61
C LEU A 5 10.11 3.63 17.63
N LEU A 6 10.47 4.21 18.78
CA LEU A 6 10.75 5.64 18.87
C LEU A 6 12.05 6.05 18.16
N GLY A 7 13.02 5.15 18.06
CA GLY A 7 14.29 5.40 17.36
C GLY A 7 14.23 5.26 15.85
N LEU A 8 13.32 4.41 15.32
CA LEU A 8 13.27 4.10 13.89
C LEU A 8 13.01 5.30 12.97
N PRO A 9 12.12 6.27 13.30
CA PRO A 9 11.96 7.44 12.45
C PRO A 9 13.25 8.24 12.29
N PHE A 10 14.03 8.40 13.34
CA PHE A 10 15.31 9.11 13.30
C PHE A 10 16.34 8.34 12.46
N LEU A 11 16.41 7.01 12.62
CA LEU A 11 17.26 6.18 11.78
C LEU A 11 16.87 6.31 10.30
N SER A 12 15.57 6.26 9.99
CA SER A 12 15.05 6.42 8.63
C SER A 12 15.43 7.78 8.04
N ILE A 13 15.30 8.88 8.81
CA ILE A 13 15.73 10.23 8.39
C ILE A 13 17.22 10.22 8.00
N LEU A 14 18.07 9.59 8.79
CA LEU A 14 19.51 9.52 8.52
C LEU A 14 19.85 8.66 7.30
N LEU A 15 19.21 7.50 7.17
CA LEU A 15 19.39 6.63 5.99
C LEU A 15 18.86 7.30 4.72
N CYS A 16 17.75 8.02 4.78
CA CYS A 16 17.26 8.82 3.67
C CYS A 16 18.27 9.90 3.25
N LEU A 17 18.92 10.58 4.21
CA LEU A 17 19.96 11.55 3.91
C LEU A 17 21.15 10.90 3.19
N LEU A 18 21.51 9.67 3.58
CA LEU A 18 22.54 8.89 2.89
C LEU A 18 22.13 8.56 1.45
N VAL A 19 20.88 8.10 1.25
CA VAL A 19 20.34 7.82 -0.10
C VAL A 19 20.32 9.07 -0.96
N ILE A 20 19.93 10.23 -0.41
CA ILE A 20 19.94 11.53 -1.12
C ILE A 20 21.37 11.87 -1.61
N ARG A 21 22.39 11.60 -0.81
CA ARG A 21 23.79 11.89 -1.15
C ARG A 21 24.38 10.93 -2.17
N LEU A 22 24.03 9.66 -2.10
CA LEU A 22 24.62 8.55 -2.86
C LEU A 22 23.68 8.02 -3.96
N GLY A 23 22.39 8.34 -3.88
CA GLY A 23 21.34 7.70 -4.66
C GLY A 23 21.32 8.06 -6.14
N VAL A 24 20.74 7.15 -6.91
CA VAL A 24 20.40 7.35 -8.32
C VAL A 24 19.34 8.45 -8.43
N LYS A 25 19.54 9.37 -9.35
CA LYS A 25 18.60 10.48 -9.58
C LYS A 25 17.65 10.15 -10.72
N ASP A 26 16.37 10.31 -10.43
CA ASP A 26 15.32 10.24 -11.43
C ASP A 26 15.21 11.58 -12.18
N ALA A 27 15.48 11.56 -13.49
CA ALA A 27 15.44 12.76 -14.31
C ALA A 27 14.01 13.06 -14.80
N PRO A 28 13.64 14.35 -14.99
CA PRO A 28 12.39 14.71 -15.64
C PRO A 28 12.32 14.13 -17.06
N ASP A 29 11.18 13.53 -17.40
CA ASP A 29 10.94 12.95 -18.74
C ASP A 29 10.14 13.87 -19.67
N GLY A 30 9.77 15.07 -19.17
CA GLY A 30 8.91 16.03 -19.91
C GLY A 30 7.47 15.56 -20.16
N GLY A 31 7.15 14.32 -19.78
CA GLY A 31 5.86 13.68 -19.99
C GLY A 31 5.11 13.41 -18.69
N ARG A 32 5.25 12.21 -18.14
CA ARG A 32 4.48 11.73 -16.98
C ARG A 32 4.92 12.35 -15.65
N LYS A 33 6.20 12.66 -15.51
CA LYS A 33 6.81 13.13 -14.26
C LYS A 33 6.50 14.60 -14.00
N THR A 34 6.23 14.94 -12.74
CA THR A 34 5.83 16.28 -12.31
C THR A 34 7.01 17.14 -11.83
N GLN A 35 8.17 16.53 -11.58
CA GLN A 35 9.36 17.21 -11.11
C GLN A 35 10.02 18.08 -12.22
N LYS A 36 10.60 19.21 -11.79
CA LYS A 36 11.32 20.15 -12.67
C LYS A 36 12.83 19.92 -12.70
N ALA A 37 13.37 19.15 -11.75
CA ALA A 37 14.80 18.84 -11.60
C ALA A 37 14.97 17.36 -11.26
N PRO A 38 16.16 16.76 -11.49
CA PRO A 38 16.45 15.41 -11.07
C PRO A 38 16.33 15.26 -9.55
N VAL A 39 15.51 14.31 -9.09
CA VAL A 39 15.29 14.02 -7.67
C VAL A 39 15.83 12.62 -7.37
N PRO A 40 16.54 12.43 -6.23
CA PRO A 40 16.93 11.10 -5.80
C PRO A 40 15.71 10.18 -5.66
N THR A 41 15.81 8.97 -6.17
CA THR A 41 14.81 7.91 -6.06
C THR A 41 15.32 6.77 -5.20
N ALA A 42 14.59 5.68 -5.08
CA ALA A 42 14.92 4.52 -4.25
C ALA A 42 14.94 4.82 -2.73
N GLY A 43 14.15 5.79 -2.26
CA GLY A 43 13.94 6.04 -0.83
C GLY A 43 13.38 4.82 -0.08
N GLY A 44 12.76 3.90 -0.81
CA GLY A 44 12.35 2.59 -0.30
C GLY A 44 13.47 1.80 0.34
N ILE A 45 14.73 1.93 -0.14
CA ILE A 45 15.89 1.29 0.49
C ILE A 45 16.02 1.74 1.95
N ALA A 46 15.87 3.05 2.23
CA ALA A 46 15.96 3.57 3.59
C ALA A 46 14.83 3.05 4.48
N ILE A 47 13.60 2.94 3.94
CA ILE A 47 12.45 2.39 4.66
C ILE A 47 12.73 0.93 5.05
N PHE A 48 13.09 0.08 4.09
CA PHE A 48 13.28 -1.36 4.32
C PHE A 48 14.57 -1.68 5.09
N ALA A 49 15.64 -0.90 4.92
CA ALA A 49 16.83 -1.00 5.77
C ALA A 49 16.52 -0.64 7.23
N THR A 50 15.72 0.42 7.45
CA THR A 50 15.26 0.79 8.80
C THR A 50 14.41 -0.33 9.42
N LEU A 51 13.47 -0.90 8.66
CA LEU A 51 12.67 -2.05 9.10
C LEU A 51 13.54 -3.24 9.47
N ALA A 52 14.52 -3.59 8.63
CA ALA A 52 15.43 -4.71 8.90
C ALA A 52 16.24 -4.51 10.19
N VAL A 53 16.74 -3.28 10.41
CA VAL A 53 17.43 -2.93 11.68
C VAL A 53 16.48 -3.06 12.87
N GLY A 54 15.23 -2.58 12.74
CA GLY A 54 14.21 -2.71 13.78
C GLY A 54 13.96 -4.18 14.16
N LEU A 55 13.73 -5.03 13.17
CA LEU A 55 13.52 -6.47 13.36
C LEU A 55 14.73 -7.19 13.96
N PHE A 56 15.94 -6.78 13.59
CA PHE A 56 17.17 -7.30 14.18
C PHE A 56 17.30 -6.90 15.66
N LEU A 57 17.07 -5.63 15.99
CA LEU A 57 17.18 -5.12 17.36
C LEU A 57 16.14 -5.70 18.32
N THR A 58 14.96 -6.06 17.83
CA THR A 58 13.91 -6.69 18.65
C THR A 58 14.06 -8.20 18.74
N GLY A 59 14.91 -8.82 17.93
CA GLY A 59 15.05 -10.26 17.85
C GLY A 59 13.87 -10.95 17.13
N ASP A 60 13.01 -10.20 16.46
CA ASP A 60 11.87 -10.76 15.74
C ASP A 60 12.30 -11.50 14.47
N LEU A 61 13.39 -11.06 13.80
CA LEU A 61 13.83 -11.62 12.53
C LEU A 61 14.14 -13.13 12.57
N PRO A 62 14.92 -13.64 13.55
CA PRO A 62 15.20 -15.08 13.63
C PRO A 62 14.02 -15.90 14.16
N ASN A 63 13.00 -15.27 14.70
CA ASN A 63 11.88 -15.90 15.40
C ASN A 63 10.55 -15.75 14.63
N LEU A 64 10.59 -15.52 13.32
CA LEU A 64 9.38 -15.42 12.52
C LEU A 64 8.59 -16.74 12.56
N PRO A 65 7.27 -16.70 12.88
CA PRO A 65 6.44 -17.90 12.88
C PRO A 65 6.41 -18.60 11.54
N GLY A 66 6.57 -19.94 11.54
CA GLY A 66 6.60 -20.76 10.34
C GLY A 66 5.28 -20.90 9.57
N ASN A 67 4.17 -20.42 10.14
CA ASN A 67 2.80 -20.62 9.63
C ASN A 67 2.48 -19.72 8.40
N GLY A 68 3.30 -19.80 7.36
CA GLY A 68 3.13 -19.07 6.10
C GLY A 68 3.65 -17.64 6.10
N LEU A 69 4.06 -17.08 7.25
CA LEU A 69 4.63 -15.74 7.31
C LEU A 69 5.93 -15.58 6.49
N PRO A 70 6.85 -16.57 6.47
CA PRO A 70 8.04 -16.48 5.62
C PRO A 70 7.71 -16.33 4.12
N ALA A 71 6.65 -16.96 3.64
CA ALA A 71 6.21 -16.82 2.24
C ALA A 71 5.71 -15.40 1.92
N LEU A 72 4.99 -14.77 2.86
CA LEU A 72 4.59 -13.37 2.74
C LEU A 72 5.80 -12.43 2.77
N MET A 73 6.76 -12.68 3.66
CA MET A 73 7.99 -11.86 3.73
C MET A 73 8.86 -12.04 2.48
N LEU A 74 8.88 -13.23 1.88
CA LEU A 74 9.54 -13.44 0.59
C LEU A 74 8.87 -12.63 -0.53
N PHE A 75 7.55 -12.55 -0.55
CA PHE A 75 6.82 -11.68 -1.50
C PHE A 75 7.16 -10.20 -1.29
N VAL A 76 7.19 -9.72 -0.03
CA VAL A 76 7.60 -8.35 0.28
C VAL A 76 9.03 -8.08 -0.19
N LEU A 77 9.96 -8.95 0.15
CA LEU A 77 11.38 -8.83 -0.26
C LEU A 77 11.53 -8.85 -1.77
N SER A 78 10.83 -9.76 -2.46
CA SER A 78 10.84 -9.83 -3.93
C SER A 78 10.32 -8.55 -4.56
N SER A 79 9.25 -7.96 -4.00
CA SER A 79 8.69 -6.69 -4.47
C SER A 79 9.67 -5.54 -4.30
N VAL A 80 10.39 -5.49 -3.17
CA VAL A 80 11.47 -4.51 -2.94
C VAL A 80 12.60 -4.69 -3.96
N ILE A 81 13.04 -5.93 -4.21
CA ILE A 81 14.11 -6.23 -5.17
C ILE A 81 13.69 -5.88 -6.60
N ILE A 82 12.47 -6.26 -7.01
CA ILE A 82 11.92 -5.92 -8.33
C ILE A 82 11.87 -4.39 -8.50
N GLY A 83 11.38 -3.68 -7.48
CA GLY A 83 11.35 -2.22 -7.48
C GLY A 83 12.74 -1.60 -7.55
N PHE A 84 13.72 -2.15 -6.85
CA PHE A 84 15.09 -1.67 -6.89
C PHE A 84 15.72 -1.83 -8.29
N PHE A 85 15.49 -2.94 -8.95
CA PHE A 85 15.95 -3.12 -10.32
C PHE A 85 15.21 -2.21 -11.30
N ASP A 86 13.93 -1.94 -11.08
CA ASP A 86 13.20 -0.97 -11.90
C ASP A 86 13.75 0.46 -11.73
N ASP A 87 13.99 0.88 -10.49
CA ASP A 87 14.55 2.21 -10.16
C ASP A 87 15.97 2.42 -10.72
N THR A 88 16.77 1.36 -10.85
CA THR A 88 18.22 1.45 -11.22
C THR A 88 18.50 1.14 -12.67
N VAL A 89 17.85 0.13 -13.24
CA VAL A 89 18.13 -0.38 -14.60
C VAL A 89 16.96 -0.12 -15.56
N GLY A 90 15.75 0.07 -15.02
CA GLY A 90 14.52 0.22 -15.79
C GLY A 90 14.04 -1.12 -16.35
N LEU A 91 13.14 -1.79 -15.63
CA LEU A 91 12.59 -3.06 -16.07
C LEU A 91 11.51 -2.88 -17.15
N ASN A 92 11.42 -3.86 -18.02
CA ASN A 92 10.26 -3.91 -18.93
C ASN A 92 8.97 -4.04 -18.09
N PRO A 93 7.94 -3.17 -18.30
CA PRO A 93 6.71 -3.19 -17.50
C PRO A 93 6.00 -4.55 -17.49
N LYS A 94 6.03 -5.29 -18.60
CA LYS A 94 5.43 -6.64 -18.65
C LYS A 94 6.21 -7.64 -17.79
N LEU A 95 7.54 -7.58 -17.80
CA LEU A 95 8.38 -8.43 -16.97
C LEU A 95 8.13 -8.13 -15.48
N LYS A 96 8.07 -6.86 -15.09
CA LYS A 96 7.74 -6.43 -13.73
C LYS A 96 6.41 -7.04 -13.26
N LEU A 97 5.34 -6.91 -14.06
CA LEU A 97 4.03 -7.47 -13.72
C LEU A 97 4.05 -9.00 -13.63
N VAL A 98 4.75 -9.69 -14.54
CA VAL A 98 4.88 -11.16 -14.51
C VAL A 98 5.61 -11.63 -13.24
N LEU A 99 6.71 -10.96 -12.87
CA LEU A 99 7.45 -11.29 -11.66
C LEU A 99 6.62 -11.06 -10.40
N LEU A 100 5.92 -9.92 -10.30
CA LEU A 100 5.00 -9.65 -9.17
C LEU A 100 3.87 -10.68 -9.10
N ALA A 101 3.27 -11.06 -10.24
CA ALA A 101 2.24 -12.10 -10.28
C ALA A 101 2.78 -13.47 -9.86
N LEU A 102 4.00 -13.83 -10.29
CA LEU A 102 4.64 -15.09 -9.89
C LEU A 102 4.87 -15.14 -8.37
N PHE A 103 5.49 -14.10 -7.80
CA PHE A 103 5.77 -14.09 -6.36
C PHE A 103 4.51 -13.96 -5.51
N SER A 104 3.48 -13.24 -5.98
CA SER A 104 2.17 -13.22 -5.29
C SER A 104 1.49 -14.61 -5.31
N LEU A 105 1.60 -15.33 -6.42
CA LEU A 105 1.09 -16.71 -6.51
C LEU A 105 1.86 -17.67 -5.60
N LEU A 106 3.19 -17.59 -5.55
CA LEU A 106 4.01 -18.39 -4.63
C LEU A 106 3.65 -18.08 -3.17
N ALA A 107 3.48 -16.80 -2.82
CA ALA A 107 3.03 -16.41 -1.49
C ALA A 107 1.62 -16.93 -1.16
N ALA A 108 0.72 -16.98 -2.13
CA ALA A 108 -0.63 -17.54 -1.95
C ALA A 108 -0.63 -19.07 -1.79
N ILE A 109 0.30 -19.78 -2.44
CA ILE A 109 0.42 -21.26 -2.33
C ILE A 109 1.02 -21.64 -0.97
N TYR A 110 2.06 -20.96 -0.52
CA TYR A 110 2.85 -21.31 0.67
C TYR A 110 2.51 -20.48 1.91
N GLY A 111 1.76 -19.38 1.74
CA GLY A 111 1.33 -18.49 2.80
C GLY A 111 0.02 -18.87 3.48
N PRO A 112 -0.49 -17.98 4.35
CA PRO A 112 -1.80 -18.14 4.96
C PRO A 112 -2.91 -18.20 3.91
N ARG A 113 -3.96 -18.98 4.19
CA ARG A 113 -5.08 -19.21 3.27
C ARG A 113 -6.40 -18.78 3.90
N LEU A 114 -7.26 -18.21 3.08
CA LEU A 114 -8.64 -17.96 3.47
C LEU A 114 -9.44 -19.25 3.41
N GLY A 115 -9.92 -19.74 4.56
CA GLY A 115 -10.77 -20.93 4.62
C GLY A 115 -12.22 -20.65 4.26
N HIS A 116 -12.70 -19.46 4.60
CA HIS A 116 -14.10 -19.06 4.47
C HIS A 116 -14.22 -17.65 3.90
N PHE A 117 -15.31 -17.42 3.18
CA PHE A 117 -15.72 -16.10 2.71
C PHE A 117 -17.02 -15.72 3.43
N HIS A 118 -17.00 -14.59 4.11
CA HIS A 118 -18.16 -14.04 4.80
C HIS A 118 -18.83 -12.98 3.95
N LEU A 119 -20.16 -13.05 3.79
CA LEU A 119 -20.91 -11.95 3.21
C LEU A 119 -20.96 -10.79 4.21
N PRO A 120 -20.96 -9.53 3.73
CA PRO A 120 -21.01 -8.36 4.62
C PRO A 120 -22.33 -8.23 5.35
N PHE A 121 -23.37 -8.89 4.88
CA PHE A 121 -24.72 -8.93 5.47
C PHE A 121 -25.15 -10.39 5.58
N GLY A 122 -25.29 -10.90 6.79
CA GLY A 122 -25.81 -12.24 6.98
C GLY A 122 -25.38 -12.89 8.29
N PRO A 123 -26.07 -13.93 8.74
CA PRO A 123 -25.70 -14.66 9.93
C PRO A 123 -24.40 -15.45 9.67
N GLY A 124 -23.44 -15.19 10.40
CA GLY A 124 -22.26 -15.73 11.01
C GLY A 124 -21.41 -16.82 10.33
N GLU A 125 -21.95 -17.80 9.69
CA GLU A 125 -21.13 -18.87 9.10
C GLU A 125 -20.71 -18.51 7.67
N GLY A 126 -19.38 -18.36 7.46
CA GLY A 126 -18.84 -18.08 6.15
C GLY A 126 -18.95 -19.29 5.20
N TYR A 127 -18.99 -19.03 3.91
CA TYR A 127 -18.96 -20.06 2.88
C TYR A 127 -17.54 -20.64 2.77
N GLY A 128 -17.40 -21.94 2.91
CA GLY A 128 -16.11 -22.63 2.72
C GLY A 128 -15.54 -22.37 1.31
N LEU A 129 -14.28 -21.98 1.25
CA LEU A 129 -13.62 -21.71 -0.03
C LEU A 129 -12.83 -22.93 -0.51
N PRO A 130 -13.01 -23.36 -1.77
CA PRO A 130 -12.09 -24.31 -2.40
C PRO A 130 -10.66 -23.75 -2.41
N VAL A 131 -9.66 -24.62 -2.21
CA VAL A 131 -8.26 -24.21 -2.11
C VAL A 131 -7.80 -23.38 -3.31
N TRP A 132 -8.16 -23.79 -4.53
CA TRP A 132 -7.79 -23.06 -5.75
C TRP A 132 -8.37 -21.63 -5.81
N PHE A 133 -9.60 -21.46 -5.30
CA PHE A 133 -10.26 -20.14 -5.24
C PHE A 133 -9.60 -19.23 -4.19
N SER A 134 -9.30 -19.79 -3.02
CA SER A 134 -8.53 -19.09 -1.98
C SER A 134 -7.16 -18.64 -2.50
N VAL A 135 -6.41 -19.55 -3.15
CA VAL A 135 -5.09 -19.22 -3.73
C VAL A 135 -5.20 -18.13 -4.80
N ALA A 136 -6.17 -18.22 -5.71
CA ALA A 136 -6.37 -17.21 -6.74
C ALA A 136 -6.73 -15.84 -6.14
N GLY A 137 -7.64 -15.81 -5.16
CA GLY A 137 -8.05 -14.58 -4.47
C GLY A 137 -6.90 -13.92 -3.70
N VAL A 138 -6.12 -14.72 -2.95
CA VAL A 138 -4.95 -14.24 -2.21
C VAL A 138 -3.87 -13.71 -3.16
N ALA A 139 -3.56 -14.44 -4.25
CA ALA A 139 -2.58 -13.99 -5.24
C ALA A 139 -3.01 -12.66 -5.87
N LEU A 140 -4.29 -12.55 -6.26
CA LEU A 140 -4.85 -11.32 -6.82
C LEU A 140 -4.77 -10.17 -5.81
N TRP A 141 -5.14 -10.39 -4.55
CA TRP A 141 -5.07 -9.39 -3.49
C TRP A 141 -3.66 -8.85 -3.31
N LEU A 142 -2.66 -9.71 -3.15
CA LEU A 142 -1.26 -9.34 -2.98
C LEU A 142 -0.73 -8.55 -4.20
N PHE A 143 -1.01 -9.05 -5.40
CA PHE A 143 -0.64 -8.40 -6.65
C PHE A 143 -1.27 -7.02 -6.80
N VAL A 144 -2.57 -6.90 -6.49
CA VAL A 144 -3.32 -5.63 -6.62
C VAL A 144 -2.78 -4.59 -5.65
N LEU A 145 -2.53 -4.94 -4.37
CA LEU A 145 -2.06 -3.96 -3.38
C LEU A 145 -0.66 -3.44 -3.69
N ALA A 146 0.26 -4.32 -4.14
CA ALA A 146 1.58 -3.89 -4.58
C ALA A 146 1.50 -2.88 -5.72
N ASN A 147 0.72 -3.19 -6.77
CA ASN A 147 0.56 -2.30 -7.93
C ASN A 147 -0.26 -1.05 -7.61
N ALA A 148 -1.33 -1.16 -6.81
CA ALA A 148 -2.16 0.00 -6.45
C ALA A 148 -1.33 1.04 -5.68
N THR A 149 -0.51 0.61 -4.73
CA THR A 149 0.38 1.52 -4.00
C THR A 149 1.39 2.18 -4.94
N ASN A 150 1.93 1.44 -5.88
CA ASN A 150 2.84 1.98 -6.90
C ASN A 150 2.14 3.00 -7.82
N PHE A 151 0.91 2.74 -8.26
CA PHE A 151 0.14 3.68 -9.08
C PHE A 151 -0.21 4.96 -8.33
N MET A 152 -0.37 4.89 -7.01
CA MET A 152 -0.67 6.05 -6.16
C MET A 152 0.57 6.87 -5.79
N ASP A 153 1.79 6.40 -6.08
CA ASP A 153 3.05 7.08 -5.72
C ASP A 153 3.49 8.13 -6.75
N GLY A 154 2.57 8.97 -7.19
CA GLY A 154 2.86 10.06 -8.12
C GLY A 154 2.70 11.46 -7.52
N ALA A 155 2.46 11.58 -6.21
CA ALA A 155 2.38 12.85 -5.49
C ALA A 155 3.12 12.74 -4.14
N ASN A 156 3.92 13.75 -3.83
CA ASN A 156 4.71 13.78 -2.59
C ASN A 156 3.81 13.63 -1.36
N GLY A 157 4.11 12.66 -0.52
CA GLY A 157 3.39 12.38 0.72
C GLY A 157 2.08 11.61 0.54
N LEU A 158 1.54 11.44 -0.67
CA LEU A 158 0.25 10.79 -0.87
C LEU A 158 0.32 9.30 -0.55
N ALA A 159 1.06 8.54 -1.36
CA ALA A 159 1.10 7.08 -1.23
C ALA A 159 1.74 6.66 0.09
N MET A 160 2.92 7.17 0.39
CA MET A 160 3.64 6.80 1.61
C MET A 160 2.98 7.34 2.88
N GLY A 161 2.36 8.52 2.85
CA GLY A 161 1.63 9.07 4.00
C GLY A 161 0.38 8.25 4.33
N SER A 162 -0.43 7.93 3.31
CA SER A 162 -1.59 7.06 3.49
C SER A 162 -1.19 5.63 3.89
N ALA A 163 -0.15 5.07 3.25
CA ALA A 163 0.35 3.74 3.59
C ALA A 163 0.90 3.66 5.03
N MET A 164 1.58 4.69 5.51
CA MET A 164 2.00 4.79 6.91
C MET A 164 0.81 4.68 7.87
N LEU A 165 -0.28 5.40 7.59
CA LEU A 165 -1.52 5.34 8.40
C LEU A 165 -2.18 3.96 8.32
N MET A 166 -2.22 3.34 7.13
CA MET A 166 -2.73 1.97 6.94
C MET A 166 -1.89 0.96 7.73
N LEU A 167 -0.55 1.04 7.64
CA LEU A 167 0.36 0.17 8.40
C LEU A 167 0.18 0.32 9.91
N ALA A 168 0.03 1.56 10.40
CA ALA A 168 -0.23 1.82 11.82
C ALA A 168 -1.58 1.23 12.27
N ALA A 169 -2.63 1.38 11.46
CA ALA A 169 -3.95 0.80 11.75
C ALA A 169 -3.90 -0.73 11.74
N PHE A 170 -3.19 -1.35 10.77
CA PHE A 170 -2.96 -2.79 10.78
C PHE A 170 -2.18 -3.25 12.01
N ALA A 171 -1.16 -2.50 12.44
CA ALA A 171 -0.40 -2.83 13.65
C ALA A 171 -1.29 -2.86 14.89
N ILE A 172 -2.17 -1.86 15.04
CA ILE A 172 -3.13 -1.80 16.15
C ILE A 172 -4.11 -2.98 16.10
N LEU A 173 -4.72 -3.24 14.94
CA LEU A 173 -5.70 -4.31 14.76
C LEU A 173 -5.08 -5.69 15.00
N LEU A 174 -3.90 -5.94 14.42
CA LEU A 174 -3.18 -7.22 14.58
C LEU A 174 -2.71 -7.43 16.03
N SER A 175 -2.27 -6.37 16.71
CA SER A 175 -1.93 -6.45 18.15
C SER A 175 -3.16 -6.80 18.98
N TRP A 176 -4.30 -6.18 18.70
CA TRP A 176 -5.56 -6.49 19.37
C TRP A 176 -5.97 -7.95 19.13
N LEU A 177 -5.91 -8.45 17.89
CA LEU A 177 -6.21 -9.85 17.56
C LEU A 177 -5.29 -10.83 18.29
N ALA A 178 -3.99 -10.54 18.34
CA ALA A 178 -3.01 -11.38 19.03
C ALA A 178 -3.21 -11.43 20.54
N ILE A 179 -3.75 -10.37 21.14
CA ILE A 179 -4.08 -10.34 22.59
C ILE A 179 -5.35 -11.16 22.88
N GLN A 180 -6.35 -11.10 22.00
CA GLN A 180 -7.60 -11.84 22.19
C GLN A 180 -7.40 -13.36 22.04
N ASP A 181 -6.56 -13.78 21.11
CA ASP A 181 -6.23 -15.18 20.88
C ASP A 181 -4.77 -15.27 20.42
N PRO A 182 -3.82 -15.59 21.32
CA PRO A 182 -2.38 -15.65 21.01
C PRO A 182 -1.99 -16.63 19.90
N GLY A 183 -2.84 -17.61 19.61
CA GLY A 183 -2.78 -18.47 18.42
C GLY A 183 -1.39 -18.89 17.99
N THR A 184 -1.06 -18.60 16.73
CA THR A 184 0.20 -19.00 16.06
C THR A 184 1.35 -17.99 16.25
N GLY A 185 1.10 -16.83 16.82
CA GLY A 185 2.06 -15.72 16.92
C GLY A 185 2.25 -14.91 15.64
N VAL A 186 1.59 -15.29 14.54
CA VAL A 186 1.69 -14.59 13.24
C VAL A 186 1.16 -13.17 13.32
N GLU A 187 0.05 -12.97 14.04
CA GLU A 187 -0.60 -11.68 14.23
C GLU A 187 0.31 -10.71 14.99
N MET A 188 0.95 -11.17 16.07
CA MET A 188 1.87 -10.34 16.84
C MET A 188 3.13 -10.01 16.02
N ALA A 189 3.71 -10.99 15.33
CA ALA A 189 4.86 -10.74 14.47
C ALA A 189 4.53 -9.74 13.35
N MET A 190 3.39 -9.90 12.67
CA MET A 190 2.95 -8.96 11.63
C MET A 190 2.62 -7.59 12.21
N SER A 191 2.07 -7.51 13.43
CA SER A 191 1.86 -6.24 14.15
C SER A 191 3.19 -5.50 14.37
N HIS A 192 4.23 -6.20 14.84
CA HIS A 192 5.56 -5.62 15.01
C HIS A 192 6.14 -5.13 13.68
N ILE A 193 6.09 -5.95 12.63
CA ILE A 193 6.58 -5.61 11.29
C ILE A 193 5.88 -4.34 10.76
N THR A 194 4.56 -4.28 10.84
CA THR A 194 3.78 -3.13 10.34
C THR A 194 4.00 -1.87 11.17
N ALA A 195 4.13 -1.98 12.51
CA ALA A 195 4.45 -0.85 13.36
C ALA A 195 5.83 -0.26 13.05
N MET A 196 6.85 -1.13 12.88
CA MET A 196 8.20 -0.69 12.51
C MET A 196 8.25 -0.10 11.11
N ALA A 197 7.51 -0.67 10.15
CA ALA A 197 7.42 -0.13 8.80
C ALA A 197 6.70 1.23 8.79
N ALA A 198 5.66 1.42 9.60
CA ALA A 198 5.00 2.72 9.76
C ALA A 198 5.98 3.76 10.34
N ALA A 199 6.75 3.40 11.37
CA ALA A 199 7.76 4.27 11.97
C ALA A 199 8.89 4.63 10.98
N ALA A 200 9.37 3.66 10.19
CA ALA A 200 10.35 3.89 9.14
C ALA A 200 9.81 4.83 8.05
N THR A 201 8.57 4.62 7.62
CA THR A 201 7.91 5.45 6.61
C THR A 201 7.66 6.87 7.12
N LEU A 202 7.38 7.05 8.41
CA LEU A 202 7.26 8.37 9.04
C LEU A 202 8.56 9.17 8.90
N GLY A 203 9.71 8.57 9.16
CA GLY A 203 11.01 9.23 8.97
C GLY A 203 11.29 9.58 7.52
N PHE A 204 10.96 8.69 6.58
CA PHE A 204 11.06 8.93 5.15
C PHE A 204 10.22 10.12 4.68
N LEU A 205 9.01 10.30 5.23
CA LEU A 205 8.09 11.37 4.84
C LEU A 205 8.66 12.79 5.04
N VAL A 206 9.60 12.97 5.95
CA VAL A 206 10.31 14.26 6.15
C VAL A 206 10.95 14.76 4.85
N TRP A 207 11.55 13.84 4.10
CA TRP A 207 12.21 14.15 2.83
C TRP A 207 11.26 14.07 1.62
N ASN A 208 10.31 13.15 1.65
CA ASN A 208 9.38 12.94 0.55
C ASN A 208 8.38 14.10 0.40
N GLN A 209 7.78 14.59 1.49
CA GLN A 209 6.84 15.70 1.42
C GLN A 209 7.49 16.97 0.88
N SER A 210 8.77 17.18 1.18
CA SER A 210 9.53 18.31 0.63
C SER A 210 10.00 18.12 -0.82
N GLY A 211 9.68 16.97 -1.45
CA GLY A 211 10.08 16.61 -2.81
C GLY A 211 11.58 16.36 -2.98
N ARG A 212 12.31 16.09 -1.89
CA ARG A 212 13.76 15.86 -1.89
C ARG A 212 14.18 14.43 -2.10
N LEU A 213 13.24 13.48 -1.89
CA LEU A 213 13.47 12.05 -2.06
C LEU A 213 12.16 11.37 -2.47
N PHE A 214 12.18 10.59 -3.53
CA PHE A 214 11.06 9.74 -3.93
C PHE A 214 11.22 8.32 -3.37
N ALA A 215 10.10 7.67 -3.09
CA ALA A 215 10.10 6.29 -2.63
C ALA A 215 10.67 5.35 -3.70
N GLY A 216 10.39 5.65 -4.96
CA GLY A 216 10.66 4.80 -6.10
C GLY A 216 9.80 3.55 -6.10
N ASP A 217 10.00 2.72 -7.11
CA ASP A 217 9.33 1.42 -7.20
C ASP A 217 9.79 0.49 -6.06
N THR A 218 11.03 0.64 -5.59
CA THR A 218 11.54 -0.04 -4.37
C THR A 218 10.63 0.18 -3.18
N GLY A 219 10.23 1.43 -2.92
CA GLY A 219 9.39 1.79 -1.79
C GLY A 219 7.93 1.46 -2.02
N SER A 220 7.38 1.87 -3.14
CA SER A 220 5.94 1.76 -3.41
C SER A 220 5.48 0.31 -3.59
N LEU A 221 6.21 -0.53 -4.34
CA LEU A 221 5.91 -1.96 -4.47
C LEU A 221 6.12 -2.70 -3.16
N GLY A 222 7.23 -2.43 -2.45
CA GLY A 222 7.54 -3.09 -1.19
C GLY A 222 6.53 -2.77 -0.09
N VAL A 223 6.18 -1.49 0.09
CA VAL A 223 5.17 -1.07 1.07
C VAL A 223 3.79 -1.60 0.68
N GLY A 224 3.42 -1.58 -0.61
CA GLY A 224 2.17 -2.15 -1.09
C GLY A 224 2.09 -3.67 -0.87
N ALA A 225 3.19 -4.39 -1.07
CA ALA A 225 3.29 -5.82 -0.77
C ALA A 225 3.12 -6.09 0.75
N LEU A 226 3.70 -5.23 1.59
CA LEU A 226 3.54 -5.34 3.05
C LEU A 226 2.09 -5.05 3.49
N LEU A 227 1.43 -4.05 2.90
CA LEU A 227 0.00 -3.79 3.13
C LEU A 227 -0.85 -4.99 2.73
N GLY A 228 -0.55 -5.61 1.58
CA GLY A 228 -1.22 -6.83 1.12
C GLY A 228 -1.02 -8.00 2.08
N ALA A 229 0.21 -8.21 2.57
CA ALA A 229 0.54 -9.26 3.52
C ALA A 229 -0.16 -9.06 4.86
N ALA A 230 -0.13 -7.84 5.43
CA ALA A 230 -0.83 -7.50 6.67
C ALA A 230 -2.34 -7.68 6.53
N GLY A 231 -2.90 -7.20 5.43
CA GLY A 231 -4.32 -7.35 5.12
C GLY A 231 -4.75 -8.81 5.02
N LEU A 232 -3.92 -9.69 4.43
CA LEU A 232 -4.21 -11.13 4.38
C LEU A 232 -4.23 -11.76 5.77
N VAL A 233 -3.27 -11.42 6.65
CA VAL A 233 -3.25 -11.92 8.03
C VAL A 233 -4.52 -11.49 8.78
N VAL A 234 -4.95 -10.23 8.62
CA VAL A 234 -6.24 -9.75 9.18
C VAL A 234 -7.42 -10.52 8.60
N ALA A 235 -7.46 -10.71 7.27
CA ALA A 235 -8.56 -11.42 6.60
C ALA A 235 -8.68 -12.88 7.04
N CYS A 236 -7.57 -13.55 7.36
CA CYS A 236 -7.58 -14.91 7.90
C CYS A 236 -8.17 -15.01 9.33
N ARG A 237 -8.20 -13.89 10.07
CA ARG A 237 -8.69 -13.85 11.46
C ARG A 237 -10.07 -13.23 11.57
N LEU A 238 -10.42 -12.35 10.68
CA LEU A 238 -11.71 -11.65 10.63
C LEU A 238 -12.42 -11.99 9.30
N THR A 239 -12.52 -11.00 8.43
CA THR A 239 -13.07 -11.16 7.09
C THR A 239 -12.22 -10.43 6.06
N VAL A 240 -12.50 -10.63 4.78
CA VAL A 240 -11.80 -9.91 3.69
C VAL A 240 -12.16 -8.41 3.65
N TRP A 241 -13.20 -8.01 4.36
CA TRP A 241 -13.74 -6.65 4.27
C TRP A 241 -12.91 -5.63 5.07
N GLU A 242 -12.36 -6.01 6.22
CA GLU A 242 -11.56 -5.13 7.06
C GLU A 242 -10.33 -4.59 6.32
N PRO A 243 -9.47 -5.43 5.68
CA PRO A 243 -8.34 -4.90 4.93
C PRO A 243 -8.79 -4.12 3.68
N VAL A 244 -9.93 -4.49 3.05
CA VAL A 244 -10.48 -3.71 1.92
C VAL A 244 -10.91 -2.33 2.37
N VAL A 245 -11.61 -2.19 3.52
CA VAL A 245 -12.00 -0.88 4.08
C VAL A 245 -10.77 0.00 4.28
N LEU A 246 -9.74 -0.53 4.91
CA LEU A 246 -8.54 0.25 5.25
C LEU A 246 -7.77 0.74 4.01
N THR A 247 -7.75 -0.05 2.95
CA THR A 247 -7.06 0.27 1.70
C THR A 247 -7.96 0.90 0.62
N LEU A 248 -9.23 1.13 0.96
CA LEU A 248 -10.27 1.59 0.03
C LEU A 248 -9.91 2.87 -0.74
N PRO A 249 -9.25 3.90 -0.16
CA PRO A 249 -8.89 5.10 -0.90
C PRO A 249 -7.99 4.83 -2.11
N PHE A 250 -7.09 3.83 -2.02
CA PHE A 250 -6.24 3.42 -3.13
C PHE A 250 -7.03 2.57 -4.13
N LEU A 251 -7.78 1.59 -3.62
CA LEU A 251 -8.54 0.66 -4.46
C LEU A 251 -9.57 1.39 -5.32
N VAL A 252 -10.31 2.34 -4.74
CA VAL A 252 -11.32 3.11 -5.49
C VAL A 252 -10.68 3.91 -6.60
N ASP A 253 -9.61 4.66 -6.33
CA ASP A 253 -8.95 5.45 -7.38
C ASP A 253 -8.44 4.54 -8.51
N VAL A 254 -7.74 3.46 -8.17
CA VAL A 254 -7.16 2.55 -9.15
C VAL A 254 -8.25 1.84 -9.96
N PHE A 255 -9.21 1.18 -9.31
CA PHE A 255 -10.23 0.41 -10.02
C PHE A 255 -11.16 1.30 -10.86
N MET A 256 -11.60 2.43 -10.32
CA MET A 256 -12.45 3.35 -11.06
C MET A 256 -11.72 3.96 -12.26
N THR A 257 -10.43 4.25 -12.12
CA THR A 257 -9.61 4.75 -13.23
C THR A 257 -9.43 3.68 -14.31
N LEU A 258 -9.09 2.45 -13.93
CA LEU A 258 -8.95 1.35 -14.88
C LEU A 258 -10.27 1.02 -15.58
N LEU A 259 -11.38 0.99 -14.85
CA LEU A 259 -12.72 0.78 -15.41
C LEU A 259 -13.11 1.87 -16.41
N TRP A 260 -12.84 3.13 -16.07
CA TRP A 260 -13.08 4.24 -16.97
C TRP A 260 -12.23 4.14 -18.24
N ARG A 261 -10.93 3.79 -18.10
CA ARG A 261 -10.04 3.59 -19.26
C ARG A 261 -10.50 2.45 -20.14
N ALA A 262 -10.89 1.32 -19.57
CA ALA A 262 -11.41 0.17 -20.30
C ALA A 262 -12.67 0.54 -21.09
N ARG A 263 -13.63 1.27 -20.47
CA ARG A 263 -14.84 1.76 -21.16
C ARG A 263 -14.55 2.77 -22.27
N ALA A 264 -13.47 3.53 -22.12
CA ALA A 264 -13.01 4.48 -23.15
C ALA A 264 -12.17 3.82 -24.26
N GLY A 265 -12.01 2.50 -24.27
CA GLY A 265 -11.21 1.76 -25.24
C GLY A 265 -9.71 2.04 -25.16
N ARG A 266 -9.22 2.56 -24.03
CA ARG A 266 -7.79 2.89 -23.83
C ARG A 266 -7.03 1.67 -23.37
N ASN A 267 -5.79 1.53 -23.82
CA ASN A 267 -4.90 0.48 -23.37
C ASN A 267 -4.57 0.68 -21.85
N LEU A 268 -4.85 -0.35 -21.05
CA LEU A 268 -4.66 -0.30 -19.59
C LEU A 268 -3.19 -0.32 -19.18
N PHE A 269 -2.30 -0.81 -20.05
CA PHE A 269 -0.87 -0.93 -19.78
C PHE A 269 -0.05 0.31 -20.18
N ASP A 270 -0.66 1.23 -20.94
CA ASP A 270 0.02 2.46 -21.31
C ASP A 270 0.15 3.40 -20.11
N ALA A 271 1.30 4.07 -20.01
CA ALA A 271 1.51 5.11 -19.00
C ALA A 271 0.48 6.24 -19.17
N HIS A 272 -0.16 6.64 -18.10
CA HIS A 272 -1.23 7.65 -18.13
C HIS A 272 -1.24 8.56 -16.90
N ARG A 273 -2.01 9.64 -16.99
CA ARG A 273 -2.24 10.60 -15.89
C ARG A 273 -3.74 10.74 -15.59
N ASP A 274 -4.43 9.62 -15.48
CA ASP A 274 -5.89 9.56 -15.38
C ASP A 274 -6.41 9.28 -13.97
N HIS A 275 -5.51 8.98 -13.00
CA HIS A 275 -5.89 8.78 -11.60
C HIS A 275 -6.51 10.04 -11.00
N ALA A 276 -7.43 9.88 -10.04
CA ALA A 276 -8.12 11.00 -9.42
C ALA A 276 -7.12 12.00 -8.80
N TYR A 277 -6.10 11.52 -8.10
CA TYR A 277 -5.09 12.40 -7.52
C TYR A 277 -4.33 13.22 -8.58
N GLN A 278 -4.07 12.65 -9.76
CA GLN A 278 -3.39 13.33 -10.87
C GLN A 278 -4.26 14.43 -11.48
N LEU A 279 -5.58 14.22 -11.52
CA LEU A 279 -6.50 15.25 -11.97
C LEU A 279 -6.54 16.45 -11.02
N PHE A 280 -6.48 16.22 -9.69
CA PHE A 280 -6.36 17.30 -8.72
C PHE A 280 -5.06 18.11 -8.92
N LEU A 281 -3.92 17.44 -9.13
CA LEU A 281 -2.65 18.10 -9.42
C LEU A 281 -2.73 18.94 -10.71
N ARG A 282 -3.31 18.38 -11.78
CA ARG A 282 -3.53 19.11 -13.06
C ARG A 282 -4.49 20.29 -12.91
N ALA A 283 -5.43 20.20 -11.99
CA ALA A 283 -6.34 21.30 -11.64
C ALA A 283 -5.70 22.36 -10.71
N GLY A 284 -4.39 22.25 -10.44
CA GLY A 284 -3.61 23.25 -9.70
C GLY A 284 -3.55 23.01 -8.19
N TRP A 285 -4.00 21.85 -7.68
CA TRP A 285 -3.82 21.53 -6.26
C TRP A 285 -2.35 21.23 -5.97
N SER A 286 -1.87 21.66 -4.79
CA SER A 286 -0.53 21.31 -4.34
C SER A 286 -0.46 19.83 -3.94
N HIS A 287 0.74 19.24 -4.02
CA HIS A 287 1.01 17.87 -3.55
C HIS A 287 0.54 17.68 -2.10
N GLY A 288 0.78 18.67 -1.22
CA GLY A 288 0.35 18.61 0.17
C GLY A 288 -1.16 18.55 0.37
N HIS A 289 -1.95 19.32 -0.41
CA HIS A 289 -3.41 19.27 -0.33
C HIS A 289 -3.93 17.92 -0.81
N VAL A 290 -3.37 17.38 -1.89
CA VAL A 290 -3.74 16.07 -2.41
C VAL A 290 -3.39 14.96 -1.41
N ALA A 291 -2.18 14.99 -0.85
CA ALA A 291 -1.75 14.04 0.18
C ALA A 291 -2.63 14.11 1.43
N ALA A 292 -2.99 15.31 1.89
CA ALA A 292 -3.88 15.49 3.04
C ALA A 292 -5.28 14.93 2.80
N LEU A 293 -5.82 15.06 1.58
CA LEU A 293 -7.12 14.48 1.23
C LEU A 293 -7.10 12.95 1.31
N TRP A 294 -6.10 12.29 0.71
CA TRP A 294 -5.98 10.81 0.77
C TRP A 294 -5.68 10.32 2.19
N ALA A 295 -4.81 11.00 2.93
CA ALA A 295 -4.56 10.71 4.34
C ALA A 295 -5.84 10.86 5.19
N GLY A 296 -6.62 11.90 4.94
CA GLY A 296 -7.93 12.12 5.61
C GLY A 296 -8.91 10.99 5.32
N MET A 297 -9.05 10.57 4.06
CA MET A 297 -9.89 9.41 3.70
C MET A 297 -9.40 8.13 4.38
N THR A 298 -8.09 7.90 4.42
CA THR A 298 -7.48 6.75 5.11
C THR A 298 -7.76 6.78 6.60
N LEU A 299 -7.66 7.96 7.25
CA LEU A 299 -8.00 8.13 8.66
C LEU A 299 -9.47 7.84 8.94
N VAL A 300 -10.39 8.28 8.06
CA VAL A 300 -11.83 7.97 8.20
C VAL A 300 -12.05 6.46 8.10
N CYS A 301 -11.43 5.78 7.12
CA CYS A 301 -11.52 4.33 7.00
C CYS A 301 -10.95 3.61 8.23
N GLY A 302 -9.77 4.02 8.70
CA GLY A 302 -9.13 3.45 9.88
C GLY A 302 -9.92 3.71 11.17
N ALA A 303 -10.40 4.92 11.38
CA ALA A 303 -11.21 5.28 12.55
C ALA A 303 -12.56 4.53 12.54
N GLY A 304 -13.19 4.39 11.37
CA GLY A 304 -14.39 3.59 11.22
C GLY A 304 -14.17 2.12 11.59
N LEU A 305 -13.07 1.54 11.08
CA LEU A 305 -12.74 0.14 11.37
C LEU A 305 -12.40 -0.09 12.85
N LEU A 306 -11.52 0.74 13.42
CA LEU A 306 -11.06 0.58 14.82
C LEU A 306 -12.10 1.02 15.83
N GLY A 307 -12.91 2.04 15.52
CA GLY A 307 -13.89 2.62 16.43
C GLY A 307 -15.22 1.87 16.47
N LEU A 308 -15.70 1.36 15.33
CA LEU A 308 -16.96 0.61 15.24
C LEU A 308 -16.78 -0.89 15.49
N GLY A 309 -15.54 -1.35 15.48
CA GLY A 309 -15.17 -2.75 15.64
C GLY A 309 -15.41 -3.60 14.38
N PRO A 310 -14.87 -4.83 14.37
CA PRO A 310 -14.88 -5.70 13.19
C PRO A 310 -16.29 -6.10 12.74
N LEU A 311 -17.27 -6.21 13.64
CA LEU A 311 -18.65 -6.58 13.31
C LEU A 311 -19.36 -5.57 12.38
N TRP A 312 -18.96 -4.30 12.42
CA TRP A 312 -19.52 -3.25 11.59
C TRP A 312 -18.67 -2.90 10.37
N GLY A 313 -17.41 -3.37 10.33
CA GLY A 313 -16.45 -3.07 9.26
C GLY A 313 -16.99 -3.47 7.89
N ALA A 314 -17.59 -4.65 7.80
CA ALA A 314 -18.19 -5.15 6.57
C ALA A 314 -19.39 -4.31 6.07
N GLN A 315 -20.17 -3.75 6.97
CA GLN A 315 -21.36 -2.93 6.62
C GLN A 315 -20.95 -1.51 6.23
N VAL A 316 -19.97 -0.96 6.90
CA VAL A 316 -19.41 0.38 6.63
C VAL A 316 -18.78 0.43 5.24
N ILE A 317 -18.26 -0.70 4.71
CA ILE A 317 -17.64 -0.73 3.39
C ILE A 317 -18.57 -0.22 2.28
N PHE A 318 -19.85 -0.55 2.32
CA PHE A 318 -20.79 -0.11 1.27
C PHE A 318 -21.02 1.39 1.31
N VAL A 319 -21.08 1.97 2.51
CA VAL A 319 -21.21 3.43 2.66
C VAL A 319 -19.94 4.11 2.17
N LEU A 320 -18.77 3.66 2.63
CA LEU A 320 -17.49 4.24 2.24
C LEU A 320 -17.20 4.02 0.75
N LEU A 321 -17.54 2.86 0.21
CA LEU A 321 -17.40 2.56 -1.21
C LEU A 321 -18.32 3.47 -2.06
N ALA A 322 -19.57 3.63 -1.67
CA ALA A 322 -20.49 4.52 -2.36
C ALA A 322 -20.02 5.97 -2.32
N LEU A 323 -19.55 6.45 -1.15
CA LEU A 323 -18.96 7.78 -1.00
C LEU A 323 -17.68 7.93 -1.86
N GLY A 324 -16.81 6.94 -1.85
CA GLY A 324 -15.58 6.94 -2.66
C GLY A 324 -15.86 6.98 -4.16
N ILE A 325 -16.76 6.13 -4.64
CA ILE A 325 -17.20 6.12 -6.05
C ILE A 325 -17.88 7.45 -6.40
N GLY A 326 -18.75 7.96 -5.52
CA GLY A 326 -19.42 9.24 -5.71
C GLY A 326 -18.44 10.40 -5.82
N LEU A 327 -17.47 10.48 -4.91
CA LEU A 327 -16.41 11.49 -4.92
C LEU A 327 -15.53 11.38 -6.18
N TRP A 328 -15.12 10.16 -6.56
CA TRP A 328 -14.37 9.92 -7.78
C TRP A 328 -15.12 10.36 -9.02
N THR A 329 -16.42 10.01 -9.11
CA THR A 329 -17.28 10.37 -10.26
C THR A 329 -17.49 11.88 -10.32
N TRP A 330 -17.82 12.51 -9.20
CA TRP A 330 -17.98 13.97 -9.10
C TRP A 330 -16.72 14.70 -9.54
N GLN A 331 -15.60 14.31 -9.01
CA GLN A 331 -14.30 14.88 -9.35
C GLN A 331 -13.98 14.70 -10.85
N ARG A 332 -14.26 13.52 -11.42
CA ARG A 332 -14.02 13.24 -12.83
C ARG A 332 -14.87 14.12 -13.75
N VAL A 333 -16.14 14.33 -13.40
CA VAL A 333 -17.06 15.16 -14.18
C VAL A 333 -16.70 16.64 -14.06
N THR A 334 -16.41 17.13 -12.84
CA THR A 334 -16.17 18.57 -12.59
C THR A 334 -14.80 19.02 -13.08
N LEU A 335 -13.74 18.32 -12.65
CA LEU A 335 -12.37 18.68 -13.04
C LEU A 335 -12.06 18.29 -14.48
N GLY A 336 -12.61 17.17 -14.97
CA GLY A 336 -12.45 16.77 -16.36
C GLY A 336 -13.04 17.78 -17.34
N ARG A 337 -14.23 18.34 -17.02
CA ARG A 337 -14.83 19.44 -17.82
C ARG A 337 -13.99 20.71 -17.76
N LYS A 338 -13.52 21.09 -16.58
CA LYS A 338 -12.66 22.27 -16.41
C LYS A 338 -11.36 22.15 -17.22
N LEU A 339 -10.64 21.04 -17.10
CA LEU A 339 -9.41 20.79 -17.84
C LEU A 339 -9.63 20.76 -19.35
N ALA A 340 -10.76 20.23 -19.82
CA ALA A 340 -11.12 20.25 -21.24
C ALA A 340 -11.43 21.67 -21.75
N ALA A 341 -12.05 22.52 -20.91
CA ALA A 341 -12.33 23.92 -21.26
C ALA A 341 -11.06 24.77 -21.28
N ASP A 342 -10.08 24.47 -20.41
CA ASP A 342 -8.80 25.18 -20.32
C ASP A 342 -7.77 24.72 -21.39
N GLY A 343 -8.13 23.76 -22.28
CA GLY A 343 -7.27 23.26 -23.35
C GLY A 343 -6.08 22.39 -22.89
N CYS A 344 -6.18 21.82 -21.68
CA CYS A 344 -5.15 21.00 -21.05
C CYS A 344 -5.45 19.49 -21.13
#